data_d17f4e7ef78343b75467fa484032bcca
#
_entry.id   d17f4e7ef78343b75467fa484032bcca
#
_cell.length_a   1.000
_cell.length_b   1.000
_cell.length_c   1.000
_cell.angle_alpha   90.00
_cell.angle_beta   90.00
_cell.angle_gamma   90.00
#
_symmetry.space_group_name_H-M   'P 1'
#
loop_
_entity.id
_entity.type
_entity.pdbx_description
1 polymer ?
#
loop_
_entity_poly.entity_id
_entity_poly.type
_entity_poly.pdbx_seq_one_letter_code
_entity_poly.pdbx_strand_id
1 'polypeptide(L)'
;SKILFFLLNDGINRSNNQEIFKSLTLINANACSYALRATKFDIIYFDPMYPSSKKNALNSGKLEYIARILATESINNNPTQDFKVLSKVPIKKMIVKRPIKAEPFSQTINYQVHGKTTRFDIYI
;
A
#
# COMPACT_ATOMS: atom_id res chain seq x y z
N SER A 1 0.33 11.27 3.02
CA SER A 1 0.06 12.43 2.14
C SER A 1 -1.25 13.10 2.50
N LYS A 2 -1.19 14.36 2.89
CA LYS A 2 -2.39 15.17 3.18
C LYS A 2 -3.19 15.41 1.90
N ILE A 3 -2.51 15.71 0.81
CA ILE A 3 -3.16 16.00 -0.49
C ILE A 3 -3.92 14.77 -0.97
N LEU A 4 -3.31 13.58 -0.97
CA LEU A 4 -3.98 12.35 -1.38
C LEU A 4 -5.16 12.00 -0.46
N PHE A 5 -5.01 12.24 0.84
CA PHE A 5 -6.11 12.05 1.78
C PHE A 5 -7.32 12.90 1.41
N PHE A 6 -7.13 14.21 1.18
CA PHE A 6 -8.22 15.11 0.81
C PHE A 6 -8.88 14.72 -0.52
N LEU A 7 -8.07 14.35 -1.53
CA LEU A 7 -8.60 13.92 -2.82
C LEU A 7 -9.43 12.64 -2.72
N LEU A 8 -8.95 11.65 -1.95
CA LEU A 8 -9.69 10.41 -1.71
C LEU A 8 -10.97 10.65 -0.92
N ASN A 9 -10.90 11.46 0.13
CA ASN A 9 -12.06 11.80 0.94
C ASN A 9 -13.13 12.52 0.14
N ASP A 10 -12.74 13.48 -0.71
CA ASP A 10 -13.65 14.17 -1.62
C ASP A 10 -14.28 13.21 -2.62
N GLY A 11 -13.49 12.31 -3.23
CA GLY A 11 -13.98 11.28 -4.15
C GLY A 11 -14.98 10.33 -3.51
N ILE A 12 -14.73 9.90 -2.27
CA ILE A 12 -15.67 9.06 -1.50
C ILE A 12 -16.97 9.79 -1.25
N ASN A 13 -16.90 11.06 -0.80
CA ASN A 13 -18.09 11.87 -0.47
C ASN A 13 -18.96 12.18 -1.70
N ARG A 14 -18.36 12.29 -2.88
CA ARG A 14 -19.07 12.54 -4.16
C ARG A 14 -19.54 11.26 -4.84
N SER A 15 -19.16 10.10 -4.34
CA SER A 15 -19.55 8.83 -4.97
C SER A 15 -21.03 8.57 -4.82
N ASN A 16 -21.66 8.11 -5.88
CA ASN A 16 -23.05 7.64 -5.87
C ASN A 16 -23.19 6.27 -5.17
N ASN A 17 -22.07 5.58 -4.88
CA ASN A 17 -22.04 4.26 -4.26
C ASN A 17 -21.73 4.33 -2.77
N GLN A 18 -22.48 5.13 -2.01
CA GLN A 18 -22.25 5.33 -0.58
C GLN A 18 -22.27 4.01 0.22
N GLU A 19 -23.05 3.02 -0.21
CA GLU A 19 -23.12 1.71 0.46
C GLU A 19 -21.75 0.99 0.49
N ILE A 20 -20.96 1.08 -0.58
CA ILE A 20 -19.63 0.46 -0.67
C ILE A 20 -18.66 1.06 0.38
N PHE A 21 -18.85 2.35 0.67
CA PHE A 21 -17.94 3.08 1.56
C PHE A 21 -18.37 3.09 3.03
N LYS A 22 -19.54 2.54 3.39
CA LYS A 22 -20.00 2.48 4.79
C LYS A 22 -19.03 1.77 5.73
N SER A 23 -18.31 0.76 5.22
CA SER A 23 -17.34 -0.01 5.99
C SER A 23 -15.90 0.49 5.83
N LEU A 24 -15.69 1.59 5.10
CA LEU A 24 -14.37 2.15 4.83
C LEU A 24 -14.08 3.28 5.81
N THR A 25 -12.93 3.18 6.48
CA THR A 25 -12.39 4.28 7.30
C THR A 25 -11.11 4.78 6.64
N LEU A 26 -11.13 6.03 6.17
CA LEU A 26 -9.95 6.68 5.61
C LEU A 26 -9.20 7.43 6.73
N ILE A 27 -7.91 7.14 6.88
CA ILE A 27 -7.09 7.70 7.95
C ILE A 27 -5.88 8.41 7.36
N ASN A 28 -5.69 9.69 7.70
CA ASN A 28 -4.51 10.45 7.33
C ASN A 28 -3.43 10.27 8.41
N ALA A 29 -2.66 9.19 8.30
CA ALA A 29 -1.58 8.88 9.23
C ALA A 29 -0.43 8.17 8.52
N ASN A 30 0.72 8.07 9.19
CA ASN A 30 1.75 7.12 8.81
C ASN A 30 1.25 5.72 9.16
N ALA A 31 1.15 4.84 8.16
CA ALA A 31 0.57 3.52 8.29
C ALA A 31 1.32 2.64 9.30
N CYS A 32 2.65 2.69 9.32
CA CYS A 32 3.47 1.92 10.26
C CYS A 32 3.24 2.36 11.71
N SER A 33 3.28 3.67 11.95
CA SER A 33 3.04 4.23 13.29
C SER A 33 1.60 4.00 13.75
N TYR A 34 0.65 4.02 12.84
CA TYR A 34 -0.76 3.71 13.14
C TYR A 34 -0.93 2.24 13.47
N ALA A 35 -0.39 1.33 12.66
CA ALA A 35 -0.50 -0.11 12.84
C ALA A 35 0.12 -0.59 14.16
N LEU A 36 1.23 0.00 14.58
CA LEU A 36 1.87 -0.34 15.87
C LEU A 36 1.05 0.08 17.09
N ARG A 37 0.19 1.11 16.95
CA ARG A 37 -0.65 1.62 18.06
C ARG A 37 -2.06 1.06 18.06
N ALA A 38 -2.55 0.64 16.90
CA ALA A 38 -3.88 0.08 16.77
C ALA A 38 -3.92 -1.35 17.32
N THR A 39 -4.94 -1.66 18.10
CA THR A 39 -4.97 -2.86 18.91
C THR A 39 -5.47 -4.11 18.20
N LYS A 40 -6.10 -3.99 17.03
CA LYS A 40 -6.70 -5.17 16.36
C LYS A 40 -6.82 -4.98 14.85
N PHE A 41 -5.90 -5.57 14.11
CA PHE A 41 -6.10 -5.89 12.70
C PHE A 41 -6.08 -7.43 12.54
N ASP A 42 -6.98 -7.97 11.74
CA ASP A 42 -6.89 -9.37 11.32
C ASP A 42 -5.91 -9.51 10.14
N ILE A 43 -5.96 -8.54 9.21
CA ILE A 43 -5.20 -8.57 7.96
C ILE A 43 -4.58 -7.21 7.71
N ILE A 44 -3.33 -7.20 7.27
CA ILE A 44 -2.68 -6.03 6.65
C ILE A 44 -2.51 -6.33 5.16
N TYR A 45 -3.06 -5.47 4.30
CA TYR A 45 -2.76 -5.41 2.88
C TYR A 45 -1.74 -4.30 2.63
N PHE A 46 -0.55 -4.68 2.17
CA PHE A 46 0.55 -3.78 1.92
C PHE A 46 0.84 -3.67 0.43
N ASP A 47 0.55 -2.51 -0.15
CA ASP A 47 0.79 -2.19 -1.57
C ASP A 47 1.75 -0.99 -1.67
N PRO A 48 3.05 -1.21 -1.45
CA PRO A 48 4.02 -0.13 -1.52
C PRO A 48 4.19 0.36 -2.95
N MET A 49 4.47 1.65 -3.11
CA MET A 49 4.90 2.18 -4.40
C MET A 49 6.30 1.67 -4.73
N TYR A 50 6.43 0.99 -5.84
CA TYR A 50 7.73 0.57 -6.36
C TYR A 50 8.29 1.65 -7.28
N PRO A 51 9.61 1.92 -7.22
CA PRO A 51 10.22 2.77 -8.22
C PRO A 51 9.98 2.16 -9.61
N SER A 52 9.52 2.98 -10.55
CA SER A 52 9.37 2.56 -11.93
C SER A 52 10.71 2.04 -12.44
N SER A 53 10.74 0.84 -13.00
CA SER A 53 11.91 0.37 -13.74
C SER A 53 12.18 1.36 -14.89
N LYS A 54 13.40 1.86 -14.99
CA LYS A 54 13.83 2.90 -15.95
C LYS A 54 13.70 2.52 -17.44
N LYS A 55 13.11 1.39 -17.78
CA LYS A 55 12.97 0.91 -19.16
C LYS A 55 11.49 0.72 -19.50
N ASN A 56 10.97 1.67 -20.30
CA ASN A 56 9.84 1.50 -21.24
C ASN A 56 8.46 1.08 -20.75
N ALA A 57 8.10 1.27 -19.51
CA ALA A 57 6.68 1.37 -19.19
C ALA A 57 6.31 2.85 -19.28
N LEU A 58 5.51 3.23 -20.28
CA LEU A 58 4.68 4.43 -20.22
C LEU A 58 3.93 4.36 -18.90
N ASN A 59 4.44 5.04 -17.88
CA ASN A 59 3.71 5.24 -16.64
C ASN A 59 2.36 5.80 -17.07
N SER A 60 1.27 5.11 -16.73
CA SER A 60 -0.03 5.73 -16.95
C SER A 60 0.07 7.11 -16.29
N GLY A 61 -0.27 8.19 -16.99
CA GLY A 61 -0.08 9.56 -16.50
C GLY A 61 -0.62 9.78 -15.07
N LYS A 62 -1.56 8.92 -14.65
CA LYS A 62 -2.13 8.87 -13.29
C LYS A 62 -1.08 8.58 -12.20
N LEU A 63 -0.14 7.66 -12.41
CA LEU A 63 0.90 7.34 -11.43
C LEU A 63 1.96 8.45 -11.33
N GLU A 64 2.20 9.18 -12.41
CA GLU A 64 3.09 10.32 -12.40
C GLU A 64 2.55 11.46 -11.52
N TYR A 65 1.25 11.75 -11.57
CA TYR A 65 0.63 12.75 -10.69
C TYR A 65 0.78 12.37 -9.22
N ILE A 66 0.56 11.09 -8.86
CA ILE A 66 0.75 10.60 -7.48
C ILE A 66 2.21 10.78 -7.06
N ALA A 67 3.17 10.41 -7.90
CA ALA A 67 4.59 10.56 -7.59
C ALA A 67 4.97 12.04 -7.37
N ARG A 68 4.45 12.97 -8.18
CA ARG A 68 4.65 14.41 -8.02
C ARG A 68 4.07 14.93 -6.70
N ILE A 69 2.86 14.50 -6.33
CA ILE A 69 2.23 14.86 -5.05
C ILE A 69 3.10 14.40 -3.88
N LEU A 70 3.56 13.15 -3.88
CA LEU A 70 4.40 12.60 -2.82
C LEU A 70 5.75 13.34 -2.73
N ALA A 71 6.35 13.68 -3.87
CA ALA A 71 7.58 14.47 -3.91
C ALA A 71 7.38 15.88 -3.33
N THR A 72 6.27 16.53 -3.66
CA THR A 72 5.93 17.86 -3.13
C THR A 72 5.78 17.86 -1.61
N GLU A 73 5.25 16.79 -1.04
CA GLU A 73 5.11 16.64 0.41
C GLU A 73 6.36 16.02 1.08
N SER A 74 7.45 15.84 0.33
CA SER A 74 8.71 15.24 0.83
C SER A 74 8.50 13.87 1.52
N ILE A 75 7.55 13.08 1.02
CA ILE A 75 7.25 11.77 1.57
C ILE A 75 8.26 10.75 1.03
N ASN A 76 9.16 10.32 1.89
CA ASN A 76 10.09 9.24 1.59
C ASN A 76 9.38 7.89 1.67
N ASN A 77 9.58 7.07 0.65
CA ASN A 77 9.06 5.72 0.60
C ASN A 77 10.20 4.72 0.79
N ASN A 78 10.15 3.95 1.88
CA ASN A 78 11.10 2.86 2.14
C ASN A 78 10.31 1.57 2.40
N PRO A 79 9.86 0.87 1.34
CA PRO A 79 9.03 -0.31 1.48
C PRO A 79 9.66 -1.44 2.30
N THR A 80 10.98 -1.58 2.27
CA THR A 80 11.69 -2.60 3.03
C THR A 80 11.62 -2.31 4.53
N GLN A 81 11.80 -1.06 4.92
CA GLN A 81 11.69 -0.66 6.32
C GLN A 81 10.24 -0.74 6.80
N ASP A 82 9.30 -0.30 5.96
CA ASP A 82 7.87 -0.37 6.27
C ASP A 82 7.43 -1.82 6.48
N PHE A 83 7.85 -2.74 5.61
CA PHE A 83 7.59 -4.17 5.79
C PHE A 83 8.14 -4.70 7.12
N LYS A 84 9.39 -4.36 7.47
CA LYS A 84 9.99 -4.77 8.75
C LYS A 84 9.23 -4.27 9.98
N VAL A 85 8.63 -3.10 9.88
CA VAL A 85 7.79 -2.55 10.96
C VAL A 85 6.44 -3.27 11.02
N LEU A 86 5.78 -3.39 9.87
CA LEU A 86 4.45 -4.01 9.78
C LEU A 86 4.47 -5.50 10.13
N SER A 87 5.57 -6.22 9.85
CA SER A 87 5.72 -7.63 10.22
C SER A 87 5.81 -7.89 11.73
N LYS A 88 5.99 -6.84 12.53
CA LYS A 88 5.98 -6.93 14.01
C LYS A 88 4.59 -6.71 14.61
N VAL A 89 3.63 -6.29 13.81
CA VAL A 89 2.24 -6.10 14.27
C VAL A 89 1.59 -7.47 14.47
N PRO A 90 0.93 -7.72 15.62
CA PRO A 90 0.25 -8.99 15.87
C PRO A 90 -1.01 -9.10 15.00
N ILE A 91 -0.89 -9.75 13.86
CA ILE A 91 -1.94 -9.95 12.86
C ILE A 91 -2.02 -11.41 12.45
N LYS A 92 -3.18 -11.83 11.93
CA LYS A 92 -3.36 -13.19 11.42
C LYS A 92 -2.73 -13.38 10.05
N LYS A 93 -2.66 -12.31 9.24
CA LYS A 93 -2.19 -12.40 7.85
C LYS A 93 -1.69 -11.07 7.33
N MET A 94 -0.55 -11.08 6.64
CA MET A 94 -0.09 -9.97 5.83
C MET A 94 -0.09 -10.37 4.35
N ILE A 95 -0.68 -9.54 3.52
CA ILE A 95 -0.71 -9.70 2.06
C ILE A 95 0.12 -8.57 1.47
N VAL A 96 1.17 -8.90 0.76
CA VAL A 96 2.09 -7.92 0.16
C VAL A 96 2.04 -8.03 -1.34
N LYS A 97 1.59 -6.97 -2.02
CA LYS A 97 1.62 -6.90 -3.47
C LYS A 97 3.05 -6.61 -3.96
N ARG A 98 3.51 -7.39 -4.93
CA ARG A 98 4.86 -7.28 -5.51
C ARG A 98 4.81 -7.33 -7.03
N PRO A 99 5.73 -6.64 -7.74
CA PRO A 99 6.03 -6.98 -9.12
C PRO A 99 6.47 -8.45 -9.20
N ILE A 100 6.08 -9.15 -10.27
CA ILE A 100 6.30 -10.60 -10.38
C ILE A 100 7.79 -11.00 -10.30
N LYS A 101 8.69 -10.13 -10.78
CA LYS A 101 10.15 -10.37 -10.80
C LYS A 101 10.89 -9.75 -9.60
N ALA A 102 10.19 -9.06 -8.70
CA ALA A 102 10.84 -8.42 -7.55
C ALA A 102 11.19 -9.45 -6.48
N GLU A 103 12.33 -9.29 -5.82
CA GLU A 103 12.69 -10.13 -4.68
C GLU A 103 11.67 -9.95 -3.53
N PRO A 104 11.30 -11.01 -2.82
CA PRO A 104 10.43 -10.89 -1.66
C PRO A 104 11.08 -10.09 -0.54
N PHE A 105 10.27 -9.49 0.33
CA PHE A 105 10.81 -8.78 1.49
C PHE A 105 11.36 -9.71 2.57
N SER A 106 10.87 -10.95 2.63
CA SER A 106 11.35 -12.00 3.52
C SER A 106 11.26 -13.35 2.82
N GLN A 107 12.15 -14.27 3.19
CA GLN A 107 12.13 -15.65 2.71
C GLN A 107 11.06 -16.51 3.40
N THR A 108 10.45 -16.01 4.47
CA THR A 108 9.42 -16.73 5.24
C THR A 108 8.01 -16.59 4.66
N ILE A 109 7.90 -16.64 3.33
CA ILE A 109 6.60 -16.59 2.66
C ILE A 109 5.87 -17.92 2.87
N ASN A 110 4.59 -17.86 3.29
CA ASN A 110 3.77 -19.07 3.42
C ASN A 110 3.29 -19.55 2.05
N TYR A 111 2.78 -18.65 1.22
CA TYR A 111 2.43 -18.97 -0.17
C TYR A 111 2.35 -17.71 -1.02
N GLN A 112 2.27 -17.89 -2.34
CA GLN A 112 2.19 -16.80 -3.31
C GLN A 112 1.00 -16.99 -4.24
N VAL A 113 0.34 -15.89 -4.61
CA VAL A 113 -0.68 -15.85 -5.65
C VAL A 113 -0.15 -15.03 -6.81
N HIS A 114 -0.02 -15.63 -7.98
CA HIS A 114 0.58 -15.01 -9.15
C HIS A 114 -0.46 -14.48 -10.13
N GLY A 115 -0.28 -13.22 -10.57
CA GLY A 115 -0.96 -12.62 -11.72
C GLY A 115 0.00 -12.51 -12.91
N LYS A 116 -0.41 -11.79 -13.96
CA LYS A 116 0.41 -11.60 -15.16
C LYS A 116 1.66 -10.75 -14.92
N THR A 117 1.54 -9.68 -14.17
CA THR A 117 2.60 -8.68 -13.94
C THR A 117 2.94 -8.49 -12.47
N THR A 118 2.04 -8.94 -11.60
CA THR A 118 2.14 -8.79 -10.15
C THR A 118 1.92 -10.14 -9.48
N ARG A 119 2.41 -10.27 -8.26
CA ARG A 119 2.07 -11.37 -7.35
C ARG A 119 1.73 -10.82 -5.97
N PHE A 120 1.11 -11.65 -5.17
CA PHE A 120 0.86 -11.38 -3.76
C PHE A 120 1.66 -12.39 -2.93
N ASP A 121 2.56 -11.89 -2.09
CA ASP A 121 3.30 -12.68 -1.11
C ASP A 121 2.47 -12.69 0.18
N ILE A 122 2.16 -13.86 0.71
CA ILE A 122 1.29 -14.04 1.88
C ILE A 122 2.11 -14.59 3.05
N TYR A 123 2.02 -13.89 4.18
CA TYR A 123 2.67 -14.22 5.45
C TYR A 123 1.58 -14.45 6.51
N ILE A 124 1.73 -15.52 7.31
CA ILE A 124 0.78 -15.94 8.36
C ILE A 124 1.52 -16.08 9.69
#